data_82d023f8bf9c8cc30051935b3773e85f
#
_entry.id   82d023f8bf9c8cc30051935b3773e85f
#
_cell.length_a   1.000
_cell.length_b   1.000
_cell.length_c   1.000
_cell.angle_alpha   90.00
_cell.angle_beta   90.00
_cell.angle_gamma   90.00
#
_symmetry.space_group_name_H-M   'P 1'
#
loop_
_entity.id
_entity.type
_entity.pdbx_description
1 polymer ?
#
loop_
_entity_poly.entity_id
_entity_poly.type
_entity_poly.pdbx_seq_one_letter_code
_entity_poly.pdbx_strand_id
1 'polypeptide(L)'
;MRKNNIILGFLFFVLLTIAMIETQAQTGLNFQGVARTSNNVILASQVISIKLSILQGSATGIVDYVEIRKVNTNAQGLFNVVIGDTGAISTLGNFSTINWNKAPKFLKIEMDPTAGNNFITMGTTQFQYVAYAKFAETVFADNITGIVPVARGGHGCK
;
A
#
# COMPACT_ATOMS: atom_id res chain seq x y z
N MET A 1 -16.44 -25.71 -45.41
CA MET A 1 -16.86 -24.42 -44.83
C MET A 1 -17.18 -24.49 -43.35
N ARG A 2 -17.86 -25.54 -42.83
CA ARG A 2 -18.33 -25.62 -41.42
C ARG A 2 -17.18 -25.74 -40.39
N LYS A 3 -16.07 -26.42 -40.65
CA LYS A 3 -14.92 -26.59 -39.77
C LYS A 3 -14.17 -25.28 -39.50
N ASN A 4 -14.02 -24.41 -40.46
CA ASN A 4 -13.27 -23.15 -40.32
C ASN A 4 -14.01 -22.16 -39.40
N ASN A 5 -15.34 -22.16 -39.41
CA ASN A 5 -16.14 -21.30 -38.52
C ASN A 5 -16.06 -21.70 -37.08
N ILE A 6 -15.91 -23.00 -36.75
CA ILE A 6 -15.72 -23.51 -35.41
C ILE A 6 -14.36 -23.10 -34.84
N ILE A 7 -13.30 -23.21 -35.66
CA ILE A 7 -11.95 -22.81 -35.28
C ILE A 7 -11.89 -21.29 -35.04
N LEU A 8 -12.52 -20.51 -35.93
CA LEU A 8 -12.58 -19.05 -35.80
C LEU A 8 -13.36 -18.61 -34.53
N GLY A 9 -14.47 -19.30 -34.23
CA GLY A 9 -15.23 -19.06 -32.99
C GLY A 9 -14.46 -19.40 -31.71
N PHE A 10 -13.71 -20.53 -31.73
CA PHE A 10 -12.87 -20.91 -30.61
C PHE A 10 -11.69 -19.93 -30.40
N LEU A 11 -11.07 -19.49 -31.48
CA LEU A 11 -9.99 -18.50 -31.43
C LEU A 11 -10.49 -17.16 -30.91
N PHE A 12 -11.69 -16.72 -31.30
CA PHE A 12 -12.32 -15.50 -30.81
C PHE A 12 -12.69 -15.60 -29.31
N PHE A 13 -13.16 -16.77 -28.87
CA PHE A 13 -13.47 -17.03 -27.46
C PHE A 13 -12.21 -17.02 -26.59
N VAL A 14 -11.11 -17.64 -27.04
CA VAL A 14 -9.81 -17.61 -26.36
C VAL A 14 -9.25 -16.18 -26.30
N LEU A 15 -9.38 -15.41 -27.37
CA LEU A 15 -8.93 -14.01 -27.41
C LEU A 15 -9.72 -13.14 -26.44
N LEU A 16 -11.05 -13.39 -26.30
CA LEU A 16 -11.92 -12.65 -25.38
C LEU A 16 -11.59 -12.96 -23.91
N THR A 17 -11.18 -14.19 -23.56
CA THR A 17 -10.79 -14.55 -22.20
C THR A 17 -9.45 -13.93 -21.77
N ILE A 18 -8.53 -13.70 -22.70
CA ILE A 18 -7.23 -13.05 -22.44
C ILE A 18 -7.41 -11.55 -22.16
N ALA A 19 -8.44 -10.91 -22.70
CA ALA A 19 -8.72 -9.48 -22.48
C ALA A 19 -9.22 -9.13 -21.07
N MET A 20 -9.53 -10.12 -20.21
CA MET A 20 -10.04 -9.95 -18.86
C MET A 20 -8.94 -9.95 -17.78
N ILE A 21 -7.67 -9.81 -18.13
CA ILE A 21 -6.61 -9.66 -17.12
C ILE A 21 -6.64 -8.21 -16.64
N GLU A 22 -7.35 -8.00 -15.54
CA GLU A 22 -7.30 -6.72 -14.82
C GLU A 22 -5.93 -6.59 -14.15
N THR A 23 -5.13 -5.64 -14.58
CA THR A 23 -3.93 -5.23 -13.84
C THR A 23 -4.36 -4.43 -12.62
N GLN A 24 -4.34 -5.07 -11.46
CA GLN A 24 -4.57 -4.39 -10.18
C GLN A 24 -3.42 -3.41 -9.94
N ALA A 25 -3.72 -2.12 -9.87
CA ALA A 25 -2.76 -1.14 -9.41
C ALA A 25 -2.38 -1.45 -7.95
N GLN A 26 -1.08 -1.54 -7.67
CA GLN A 26 -0.60 -1.78 -6.31
C GLN A 26 -0.98 -0.59 -5.42
N THR A 27 -1.81 -0.82 -4.42
CA THR A 27 -2.39 0.24 -3.55
C THR A 27 -1.66 0.39 -2.21
N GLY A 28 -0.52 -0.28 -2.03
CA GLY A 28 0.21 -0.31 -0.77
C GLY A 28 1.30 0.75 -0.64
N LEU A 29 1.82 0.92 0.59
CA LEU A 29 2.95 1.78 0.92
C LEU A 29 4.23 0.96 1.05
N ASN A 30 5.26 1.29 0.29
CA ASN A 30 6.58 0.67 0.43
C ASN A 30 7.23 1.09 1.74
N PHE A 31 7.68 0.12 2.52
CA PHE A 31 8.46 0.31 3.74
C PHE A 31 9.70 -0.57 3.72
N GLN A 32 10.85 0.04 3.98
CA GLN A 32 12.14 -0.63 4.07
C GLN A 32 12.81 -0.31 5.40
N GLY A 33 13.43 -1.30 6.02
CA GLY A 33 14.11 -1.13 7.28
C GLY A 33 15.31 -2.05 7.44
N VAL A 34 16.16 -1.74 8.42
CA VAL A 34 17.25 -2.61 8.88
C VAL A 34 16.93 -3.10 10.28
N ALA A 35 16.75 -4.40 10.41
CA ALA A 35 16.44 -5.03 11.68
C ALA A 35 17.70 -5.19 12.55
N ARG A 36 17.62 -4.68 13.78
CA ARG A 36 18.68 -4.77 14.80
C ARG A 36 18.11 -5.13 16.16
N THR A 37 18.89 -5.77 16.98
CA THR A 37 18.57 -5.97 18.41
C THR A 37 18.66 -4.64 19.17
N SER A 38 18.19 -4.62 20.42
CA SER A 38 18.38 -3.49 21.35
C SER A 38 19.85 -3.12 21.56
N ASN A 39 20.77 -4.08 21.41
CA ASN A 39 22.20 -3.88 21.49
C ASN A 39 22.83 -3.49 20.14
N ASN A 40 22.04 -3.08 19.17
CA ASN A 40 22.46 -2.65 17.84
C ASN A 40 23.11 -3.76 16.97
N VAL A 41 22.93 -5.04 17.33
CA VAL A 41 23.41 -6.17 16.53
C VAL A 41 22.45 -6.42 15.36
N ILE A 42 23.00 -6.58 14.16
CA ILE A 42 22.22 -6.85 12.94
C ILE A 42 21.56 -8.23 13.03
N LEU A 43 20.26 -8.29 12.74
CA LEU A 43 19.51 -9.52 12.60
C LEU A 43 19.63 -10.01 11.15
N ALA A 44 20.75 -10.67 10.85
CA ALA A 44 21.13 -11.09 9.50
C ALA A 44 20.49 -12.42 9.10
N SER A 45 20.00 -12.52 7.87
CA SER A 45 19.55 -13.77 7.22
C SER A 45 18.60 -14.60 8.07
N GLN A 46 17.66 -13.95 8.75
CA GLN A 46 16.68 -14.61 9.61
C GLN A 46 15.26 -14.11 9.39
N VAL A 47 14.29 -14.91 9.84
CA VAL A 47 12.87 -14.50 9.86
C VAL A 47 12.61 -13.66 11.10
N ILE A 48 11.91 -12.55 10.93
CA ILE A 48 11.40 -11.69 12.01
C ILE A 48 9.92 -11.45 11.82
N SER A 49 9.18 -11.12 12.89
CA SER A 49 7.82 -10.58 12.78
C SER A 49 7.85 -9.07 12.87
N ILE A 50 7.15 -8.41 11.96
CA ILE A 50 6.94 -6.96 11.96
C ILE A 50 5.46 -6.68 12.13
N LYS A 51 5.12 -5.78 13.05
CA LYS A 51 3.79 -5.24 13.21
C LYS A 51 3.81 -3.75 12.85
N LEU A 52 2.99 -3.39 11.88
CA LEU A 52 2.89 -2.06 11.32
C LEU A 52 1.51 -1.52 11.62
N SER A 53 1.44 -0.37 12.30
CA SER A 53 0.17 0.25 12.70
C SER A 53 0.07 1.65 12.15
N ILE A 54 -1.04 1.97 11.48
CA ILE A 54 -1.37 3.32 11.04
C ILE A 54 -2.27 3.96 12.09
N LEU A 55 -1.78 5.04 12.69
CA LEU A 55 -2.45 5.78 13.76
C LEU A 55 -2.94 7.12 13.23
N GLN A 56 -4.06 7.61 13.77
CA GLN A 56 -4.67 8.87 13.40
C GLN A 56 -4.44 9.92 14.48
N GLY A 57 -4.05 11.12 14.09
CA GLY A 57 -4.00 12.33 14.94
C GLY A 57 -2.69 12.51 15.68
N SER A 58 -2.12 11.45 16.27
CA SER A 58 -0.88 11.53 17.05
C SER A 58 -0.12 10.21 17.05
N ALA A 59 1.11 10.21 17.58
CA ALA A 59 1.95 9.00 17.74
C ALA A 59 1.33 7.96 18.71
N THR A 60 0.35 8.34 19.50
CA THR A 60 -0.43 7.48 20.40
C THR A 60 -1.92 7.52 20.08
N GLY A 61 -2.27 7.93 18.87
CA GLY A 61 -3.63 8.14 18.41
C GLY A 61 -4.41 6.85 18.15
N ILE A 62 -5.64 7.02 17.66
CA ILE A 62 -6.53 5.90 17.34
C ILE A 62 -5.93 5.09 16.20
N VAL A 63 -6.05 3.77 16.28
CA VAL A 63 -5.59 2.85 15.26
C VAL A 63 -6.60 2.82 14.10
N ASP A 64 -6.17 3.18 12.89
CA ASP A 64 -6.95 3.02 11.66
C ASP A 64 -6.70 1.66 11.01
N TYR A 65 -5.46 1.18 11.08
CA TYR A 65 -5.06 -0.07 10.43
C TYR A 65 -3.88 -0.71 11.17
N VAL A 66 -3.86 -2.04 11.24
CA VAL A 66 -2.71 -2.82 11.70
C VAL A 66 -2.49 -4.00 10.76
N GLU A 67 -1.25 -4.32 10.49
CA GLU A 67 -0.87 -5.60 9.88
C GLU A 67 0.35 -6.21 10.60
N ILE A 68 0.39 -7.54 10.59
CA ILE A 68 1.52 -8.32 11.06
C ILE A 68 2.06 -9.12 9.88
N ARG A 69 3.37 -9.08 9.69
CA ARG A 69 4.08 -9.81 8.63
C ARG A 69 5.26 -10.58 9.19
N LYS A 70 5.53 -11.75 8.61
CA LYS A 70 6.82 -12.42 8.74
C LYS A 70 7.67 -12.07 7.53
N VAL A 71 8.86 -11.57 7.76
CA VAL A 71 9.79 -11.16 6.71
C VAL A 71 11.17 -11.78 6.93
N ASN A 72 11.86 -12.05 5.82
CA ASN A 72 13.25 -12.47 5.84
C ASN A 72 14.16 -11.25 5.73
N THR A 73 15.14 -11.14 6.61
CA THR A 73 16.21 -10.17 6.49
C THR A 73 17.34 -10.72 5.61
N ASN A 74 18.05 -9.85 4.90
CA ASN A 74 19.27 -10.23 4.19
C ASN A 74 20.50 -10.24 5.13
N ALA A 75 21.69 -10.45 4.57
CA ALA A 75 22.95 -10.48 5.33
C ALA A 75 23.26 -9.16 6.07
N GLN A 76 22.68 -8.04 5.64
CA GLN A 76 22.80 -6.72 6.27
C GLN A 76 21.62 -6.39 7.21
N GLY A 77 20.73 -7.37 7.46
CA GLY A 77 19.51 -7.16 8.24
C GLY A 77 18.42 -6.36 7.53
N LEU A 78 18.58 -6.09 6.23
CA LEU A 78 17.62 -5.33 5.45
C LEU A 78 16.38 -6.18 5.13
N PHE A 79 15.21 -5.58 5.26
CA PHE A 79 13.93 -6.14 4.82
C PHE A 79 13.10 -5.10 4.10
N ASN A 80 12.15 -5.55 3.29
CA ASN A 80 11.20 -4.72 2.56
C ASN A 80 9.81 -5.32 2.69
N VAL A 81 8.80 -4.47 2.85
CA VAL A 81 7.38 -4.82 2.87
C VAL A 81 6.55 -3.77 2.13
N VAL A 82 5.41 -4.18 1.62
CA VAL A 82 4.40 -3.26 1.10
C VAL A 82 3.22 -3.30 2.07
N ILE A 83 3.03 -2.21 2.81
CA ILE A 83 1.95 -2.07 3.79
C ILE A 83 0.62 -1.98 3.04
N GLY A 84 -0.37 -2.76 3.44
CA GLY A 84 -1.69 -2.79 2.80
C GLY A 84 -1.81 -3.75 1.62
N ASP A 85 -0.71 -4.44 1.23
CA ASP A 85 -0.71 -5.46 0.21
C ASP A 85 -1.01 -6.85 0.79
N THR A 86 -1.18 -7.84 -0.10
CA THR A 86 -1.33 -9.26 0.27
C THR A 86 -0.10 -9.79 1.01
N GLY A 87 -0.24 -10.88 1.77
CA GLY A 87 0.87 -11.52 2.51
C GLY A 87 1.02 -11.06 3.96
N ALA A 88 0.14 -10.22 4.49
CA ALA A 88 -0.01 -10.06 5.94
C ALA A 88 -0.57 -11.36 6.56
N ILE A 89 -0.02 -11.80 7.68
CA ILE A 89 -0.52 -12.97 8.42
C ILE A 89 -1.72 -12.63 9.32
N SER A 90 -1.89 -11.35 9.64
CA SER A 90 -3.02 -10.80 10.38
C SER A 90 -3.21 -9.33 10.04
N THR A 91 -4.46 -8.88 9.97
CA THR A 91 -4.82 -7.47 9.77
C THR A 91 -5.96 -7.05 10.69
N LEU A 92 -5.98 -5.78 11.07
CA LEU A 92 -7.10 -5.10 11.72
C LEU A 92 -7.42 -3.84 10.92
N GLY A 93 -8.68 -3.63 10.58
CA GLY A 93 -9.11 -2.56 9.67
C GLY A 93 -8.90 -2.90 8.19
N ASN A 94 -9.18 -1.95 7.32
CA ASN A 94 -8.99 -2.09 5.88
C ASN A 94 -8.15 -0.93 5.37
N PHE A 95 -6.98 -1.24 4.79
CA PHE A 95 -6.03 -0.26 4.29
C PHE A 95 -6.64 0.67 3.21
N SER A 96 -7.45 0.11 2.31
CA SER A 96 -8.04 0.88 1.20
C SER A 96 -9.11 1.88 1.64
N THR A 97 -9.65 1.74 2.86
CA THR A 97 -10.68 2.64 3.40
C THR A 97 -10.12 3.69 4.37
N ILE A 98 -8.81 3.74 4.55
CA ILE A 98 -8.17 4.76 5.39
C ILE A 98 -8.46 6.15 4.81
N ASN A 99 -9.06 7.01 5.62
CA ASN A 99 -9.22 8.42 5.25
C ASN A 99 -7.94 9.20 5.55
N TRP A 100 -7.08 9.33 4.54
CA TRP A 100 -5.78 10.00 4.66
C TRP A 100 -5.89 11.50 4.94
N ASN A 101 -7.04 12.14 4.60
CA ASN A 101 -7.24 13.58 4.72
C ASN A 101 -7.83 14.00 6.07
N LYS A 102 -8.37 13.07 6.85
CA LYS A 102 -9.12 13.38 8.06
C LYS A 102 -8.24 13.97 9.19
N ALA A 103 -7.00 13.51 9.32
CA ALA A 103 -6.04 13.94 10.35
C ALA A 103 -4.64 13.46 9.98
N PRO A 104 -3.56 14.03 10.56
CA PRO A 104 -2.22 13.51 10.39
C PRO A 104 -2.16 12.01 10.69
N LYS A 105 -1.44 11.26 9.87
CA LYS A 105 -1.24 9.82 10.05
C LYS A 105 0.17 9.53 10.54
N PHE A 106 0.28 8.52 11.37
CA PHE A 106 1.54 8.07 11.96
C PHE A 106 1.73 6.59 11.66
N LEU A 107 2.94 6.18 11.32
CA LEU A 107 3.35 4.79 11.23
C LEU A 107 4.07 4.39 12.51
N LYS A 108 3.48 3.48 13.28
CA LYS A 108 4.14 2.82 14.41
C LYS A 108 4.69 1.49 13.94
N ILE A 109 5.94 1.22 14.27
CA ILE A 109 6.68 0.02 13.89
C ILE A 109 7.03 -0.74 15.16
N GLU A 110 6.66 -2.01 15.19
CA GLU A 110 6.98 -2.94 16.27
C GLU A 110 7.58 -4.20 15.66
N MET A 111 8.53 -4.83 16.34
CA MET A 111 9.24 -6.00 15.84
C MET A 111 9.38 -7.07 16.92
N ASP A 112 9.22 -8.33 16.52
CA ASP A 112 9.66 -9.49 17.28
C ASP A 112 10.82 -10.18 16.53
N PRO A 113 12.05 -10.14 17.05
CA PRO A 113 13.22 -10.73 16.40
C PRO A 113 13.18 -12.26 16.32
N THR A 114 12.28 -12.91 17.06
CA THR A 114 12.14 -14.37 17.11
C THR A 114 11.02 -14.90 16.19
N ALA A 115 10.46 -14.03 15.34
CA ALA A 115 9.33 -14.34 14.46
C ALA A 115 8.07 -14.83 15.20
N GLY A 116 7.92 -14.43 16.48
CA GLY A 116 6.77 -14.69 17.34
C GLY A 116 5.80 -13.51 17.37
N ASN A 117 5.21 -13.28 18.56
CA ASN A 117 4.24 -12.22 18.82
C ASN A 117 4.65 -11.29 19.99
N ASN A 118 5.92 -11.35 20.44
CA ASN A 118 6.45 -10.50 21.50
C ASN A 118 6.98 -9.19 20.89
N PHE A 119 6.08 -8.32 20.49
CA PHE A 119 6.41 -7.10 19.78
C PHE A 119 7.04 -6.03 20.69
N ILE A 120 8.19 -5.52 20.28
CA ILE A 120 8.90 -4.40 20.89
C ILE A 120 8.75 -3.19 19.95
N THR A 121 8.38 -2.03 20.50
CA THR A 121 8.24 -0.81 19.71
C THR A 121 9.62 -0.33 19.24
N MET A 122 9.78 -0.17 17.92
CA MET A 122 10.98 0.36 17.28
C MET A 122 10.91 1.87 17.10
N GLY A 123 9.72 2.40 16.89
CA GLY A 123 9.48 3.85 16.73
C GLY A 123 8.12 4.14 16.16
N THR A 124 7.80 5.44 16.18
CA THR A 124 6.60 5.98 15.53
C THR A 124 7.01 7.24 14.78
N THR A 125 6.63 7.34 13.51
CA THR A 125 6.93 8.49 12.66
C THR A 125 5.66 9.00 11.99
N GLN A 126 5.57 10.31 11.78
CA GLN A 126 4.47 10.92 11.05
C GLN A 126 4.70 10.74 9.54
N PHE A 127 3.64 10.39 8.80
CA PHE A 127 3.67 10.47 7.35
C PHE A 127 3.75 11.95 6.91
N GLN A 128 4.77 12.25 6.13
CA GLN A 128 4.95 13.59 5.54
C GLN A 128 4.40 13.58 4.11
N TYR A 129 3.68 14.63 3.75
CA TYR A 129 3.24 14.81 2.38
C TYR A 129 4.45 15.12 1.48
N VAL A 130 4.56 14.43 0.35
CA VAL A 130 5.42 14.92 -0.73
C VAL A 130 4.75 16.14 -1.37
N ALA A 131 5.51 17.20 -1.60
CA ALA A 131 5.00 18.52 -2.03
C ALA A 131 4.06 18.41 -3.26
N TYR A 132 4.39 17.58 -4.24
CA TYR A 132 3.55 17.36 -5.42
C TYR A 132 2.24 16.61 -5.14
N ALA A 133 2.23 15.64 -4.21
CA ALA A 133 1.02 14.94 -3.83
C ALA A 133 0.04 15.86 -3.11
N LYS A 134 0.55 16.75 -2.25
CA LYS A 134 -0.26 17.76 -1.58
C LYS A 134 -0.83 18.78 -2.56
N PHE A 135 -0.05 19.18 -3.58
CA PHE A 135 -0.54 20.07 -4.63
C PHE A 135 -1.67 19.45 -5.45
N ALA A 136 -1.54 18.15 -5.81
CA ALA A 136 -2.57 17.43 -6.55
C ALA A 136 -3.89 17.31 -5.76
N GLU A 137 -3.81 17.18 -4.43
CA GLU A 137 -4.99 17.13 -3.55
C GLU A 137 -5.73 18.47 -3.47
N THR A 138 -5.04 19.59 -3.67
CA THR A 138 -5.60 20.95 -3.53
C THR A 138 -6.01 21.59 -4.86
N VAL A 139 -6.01 20.85 -5.97
CA VAL A 139 -6.54 21.36 -7.24
C VAL A 139 -8.09 21.37 -7.17
N PHE A 140 -8.62 22.46 -6.62
CA PHE A 140 -10.05 22.75 -6.71
C PHE A 140 -10.41 23.18 -8.13
N ALA A 141 -11.68 22.95 -8.53
CA ALA A 141 -12.19 23.34 -9.85
C ALA A 141 -11.92 24.84 -10.16
N ASP A 142 -11.92 25.69 -9.15
CA ASP A 142 -11.66 27.13 -9.27
C ASP A 142 -10.20 27.47 -9.66
N ASN A 143 -9.27 26.51 -9.49
CA ASN A 143 -7.86 26.66 -9.86
C ASN A 143 -7.56 26.15 -11.28
N ILE A 144 -8.56 25.60 -11.98
CA ILE A 144 -8.43 25.14 -13.37
C ILE A 144 -8.69 26.35 -14.28
N THR A 145 -7.61 27.03 -14.71
CA THR A 145 -7.71 28.09 -15.72
C THR A 145 -7.74 27.46 -17.11
N GLY A 146 -8.85 27.66 -17.84
CA GLY A 146 -9.05 27.18 -19.20
C GLY A 146 -10.36 26.40 -19.38
N ILE A 147 -10.69 26.10 -20.63
CA ILE A 147 -11.88 25.30 -20.98
C ILE A 147 -11.53 23.81 -20.82
N VAL A 148 -12.18 23.13 -19.88
CA VAL A 148 -12.12 21.67 -19.79
C VAL A 148 -13.05 21.09 -20.86
N PRO A 149 -12.56 20.37 -21.89
CA PRO A 149 -13.41 19.81 -22.94
C PRO A 149 -14.44 18.85 -22.33
N VAL A 150 -15.68 18.94 -22.78
CA VAL A 150 -16.82 18.10 -22.33
C VAL A 150 -16.50 16.60 -22.45
N ALA A 151 -15.71 16.20 -23.46
CA ALA A 151 -15.27 14.83 -23.67
C ALA A 151 -14.40 14.27 -22.52
N ARG A 152 -13.92 15.11 -21.59
CA ARG A 152 -13.15 14.73 -20.40
C ARG A 152 -13.92 14.99 -19.09
N GLY A 153 -15.25 15.04 -19.12
CA GLY A 153 -16.12 15.19 -17.97
C GLY A 153 -16.37 16.62 -17.51
N GLY A 154 -15.98 17.63 -18.31
CA GLY A 154 -16.35 19.01 -18.05
C GLY A 154 -17.83 19.23 -18.37
N HIS A 155 -18.65 19.56 -17.36
CA HIS A 155 -20.00 20.06 -17.59
C HIS A 155 -19.88 21.53 -17.93
N GLY A 156 -20.21 21.88 -19.17
CA GLY A 156 -20.31 23.27 -19.57
C GLY A 156 -21.44 23.97 -18.76
N CYS A 157 -21.09 24.89 -17.88
CA CYS A 157 -22.04 25.82 -17.32
C CYS A 157 -22.53 26.73 -18.46
N LYS A 158 -23.84 26.78 -18.66
CA LYS A 158 -24.51 27.82 -19.46
C LYS A 158 -24.58 29.11 -18.69
#